data_ad41db2c9bb93ac1a062c6c2ad38e775
#
_entry.id   ad41db2c9bb93ac1a062c6c2ad38e775
#
_cell.length_a   1.000
_cell.length_b   1.000
_cell.length_c   1.000
_cell.angle_alpha   90.00
_cell.angle_beta   90.00
_cell.angle_gamma   90.00
#
_symmetry.space_group_name_H-M   'P 1'
#
loop_
_entity.id
_entity.type
_entity.pdbx_description
1 polymer ?
#
loop_
_entity_poly.entity_id
_entity_poly.type
_entity_poly.pdbx_seq_one_letter_code
_entity_poly.pdbx_strand_id
1 'polypeptide(L)'
;MAQLNSLDAKVVWITGASSGLGEALAKECALQGAEVVLTARRFDELEKVRVGLLNPDQHISICADITNEAQVRHAYEQVLQKKGRIDWLINNAGLSQRALIADTSMQTERAIMEVDYFSQVFLTKTVLPTFLAQKSGRIAFVSSVAGLLGTQYRASYSAAKAAIHMWANSLRAEVANEGVDVSVIFPGFVKTNVSFNALNGEGKPQGHQDEAIENGLEPDIFAQTVVSALLKGEEYIVVGGRKEKMGVLVSRLSPTTLYKMIRKMKVK
;
A
#
# COMPACT_ATOMS: atom_id res chain seq x y z
N MET A 1 -33.19 -5.94 -0.87
CA MET A 1 -32.08 -5.22 -0.20
C MET A 1 -30.81 -5.89 -0.66
N ALA A 2 -29.97 -5.20 -1.45
CA ALA A 2 -28.68 -5.74 -1.84
C ALA A 2 -27.87 -5.95 -0.54
N GLN A 3 -27.37 -7.17 -0.34
CA GLN A 3 -26.45 -7.50 0.73
C GLN A 3 -25.25 -6.57 0.54
N LEU A 4 -25.09 -5.58 1.43
CA LEU A 4 -23.89 -4.77 1.49
C LEU A 4 -22.73 -5.75 1.64
N ASN A 5 -21.83 -5.79 0.67
CA ASN A 5 -20.59 -6.56 0.78
C ASN A 5 -19.90 -6.12 2.08
N SER A 6 -19.88 -6.98 3.08
CA SER A 6 -19.22 -6.75 4.37
C SER A 6 -17.98 -7.61 4.46
N LEU A 7 -17.09 -7.25 5.38
CA LEU A 7 -15.92 -8.06 5.69
C LEU A 7 -16.14 -9.00 6.89
N ASP A 8 -17.40 -9.23 7.27
CA ASP A 8 -17.74 -10.09 8.39
C ASP A 8 -17.04 -11.45 8.28
N ALA A 9 -16.30 -11.82 9.33
CA ALA A 9 -15.52 -13.05 9.43
C ALA A 9 -14.45 -13.22 8.32
N LYS A 10 -14.07 -12.18 7.60
CA LYS A 10 -12.97 -12.18 6.65
C LYS A 10 -11.65 -11.86 7.33
N VAL A 11 -10.61 -12.62 7.01
CA VAL A 11 -9.24 -12.37 7.48
C VAL A 11 -8.53 -11.44 6.50
N VAL A 12 -8.21 -10.23 6.97
CA VAL A 12 -7.53 -9.19 6.18
C VAL A 12 -6.12 -8.98 6.71
N TRP A 13 -5.11 -9.32 5.93
CA TRP A 13 -3.71 -9.14 6.28
C TRP A 13 -3.17 -7.84 5.69
N ILE A 14 -2.66 -6.93 6.54
CA ILE A 14 -2.18 -5.59 6.15
C ILE A 14 -0.72 -5.43 6.57
N THR A 15 0.15 -5.10 5.63
CA THR A 15 1.55 -4.76 5.91
C THR A 15 1.74 -3.26 6.11
N GLY A 16 2.75 -2.87 6.90
CA GLY A 16 2.98 -1.46 7.26
C GLY A 16 1.84 -0.88 8.11
N ALA A 17 1.19 -1.72 8.93
CA ALA A 17 -0.03 -1.38 9.67
C ALA A 17 0.23 -0.59 10.97
N SER A 18 1.49 -0.29 11.32
CA SER A 18 1.81 0.41 12.58
C SER A 18 1.58 1.91 12.56
N SER A 19 1.20 2.51 11.42
CA SER A 19 0.93 3.95 11.31
C SER A 19 0.34 4.31 9.94
N GLY A 20 -0.20 5.53 9.83
CA GLY A 20 -0.60 6.16 8.57
C GLY A 20 -1.67 5.40 7.79
N LEU A 21 -1.44 5.16 6.49
CA LEU A 21 -2.44 4.50 5.63
C LEU A 21 -2.75 3.07 6.09
N GLY A 22 -1.74 2.32 6.53
CA GLY A 22 -1.93 0.95 7.00
C GLY A 22 -2.76 0.87 8.27
N GLU A 23 -2.54 1.77 9.22
CA GLU A 23 -3.36 1.93 10.43
C GLU A 23 -4.81 2.32 10.08
N ALA A 24 -5.01 3.31 9.20
CA ALA A 24 -6.33 3.73 8.79
C ALA A 24 -7.10 2.62 8.05
N LEU A 25 -6.43 1.87 7.17
CA LEU A 25 -7.01 0.70 6.49
C LEU A 25 -7.39 -0.39 7.50
N ALA A 26 -6.54 -0.63 8.51
CA ALA A 26 -6.84 -1.62 9.56
C ALA A 26 -8.08 -1.21 10.36
N LYS A 27 -8.20 0.05 10.76
CA LYS A 27 -9.39 0.59 11.45
C LYS A 27 -10.65 0.41 10.61
N GLU A 28 -10.61 0.79 9.34
CA GLU A 28 -11.77 0.68 8.45
C GLU A 28 -12.15 -0.79 8.21
N CYS A 29 -11.18 -1.69 7.97
CA CYS A 29 -11.47 -3.12 7.81
C CYS A 29 -12.12 -3.72 9.07
N ALA A 30 -11.63 -3.35 10.26
CA ALA A 30 -12.21 -3.79 11.53
C ALA A 30 -13.65 -3.26 11.72
N LEU A 31 -13.92 -2.00 11.34
CA LEU A 31 -15.26 -1.42 11.35
C LEU A 31 -16.24 -2.14 10.39
N GLN A 32 -15.72 -2.70 9.30
CA GLN A 32 -16.49 -3.52 8.35
C GLN A 32 -16.62 -5.00 8.77
N GLY A 33 -16.17 -5.38 9.98
CA GLY A 33 -16.31 -6.72 10.54
C GLY A 33 -15.16 -7.69 10.27
N ALA A 34 -14.04 -7.21 9.69
CA ALA A 34 -12.90 -8.07 9.42
C ALA A 34 -12.12 -8.47 10.68
N GLU A 35 -11.56 -9.68 10.66
CA GLU A 35 -10.44 -10.05 11.51
C GLU A 35 -9.14 -9.54 10.87
N VAL A 36 -8.47 -8.58 11.51
CA VAL A 36 -7.30 -7.93 10.93
C VAL A 36 -6.00 -8.55 11.44
N VAL A 37 -5.11 -8.88 10.52
CA VAL A 37 -3.73 -9.25 10.80
C VAL A 37 -2.84 -8.06 10.47
N LEU A 38 -2.21 -7.49 11.49
CA LEU A 38 -1.34 -6.33 11.39
C LEU A 38 0.12 -6.77 11.30
N THR A 39 0.85 -6.31 10.30
CA THR A 39 2.30 -6.61 10.21
C THR A 39 3.13 -5.35 10.00
N ALA A 40 4.14 -5.16 10.84
CA ALA A 40 5.20 -4.16 10.70
C ALA A 40 6.39 -4.53 11.59
N ARG A 41 7.49 -3.74 11.53
CA ARG A 41 8.71 -3.96 12.31
C ARG A 41 8.61 -3.52 13.77
N ARG A 42 7.74 -2.55 14.07
CA ARG A 42 7.60 -1.96 15.41
C ARG A 42 6.43 -2.60 16.14
N PHE A 43 6.72 -3.60 16.99
CA PHE A 43 5.69 -4.37 17.67
C PHE A 43 4.80 -3.51 18.59
N ASP A 44 5.41 -2.66 19.41
CA ASP A 44 4.66 -1.82 20.35
C ASP A 44 3.67 -0.88 19.64
N GLU A 45 4.06 -0.35 18.47
CA GLU A 45 3.16 0.49 17.67
C GLU A 45 2.04 -0.35 17.02
N LEU A 46 2.33 -1.59 16.61
CA LEU A 46 1.28 -2.50 16.12
C LEU A 46 0.27 -2.81 17.21
N GLU A 47 0.72 -3.07 18.44
CA GLU A 47 -0.17 -3.37 19.57
C GLU A 47 -1.02 -2.16 19.94
N LYS A 48 -0.49 -0.95 19.91
CA LYS A 48 -1.29 0.27 20.09
C LYS A 48 -2.41 0.38 19.04
N VAL A 49 -2.10 0.08 17.78
CA VAL A 49 -3.12 0.05 16.72
C VAL A 49 -4.14 -1.05 17.01
N ARG A 50 -3.69 -2.29 17.27
CA ARG A 50 -4.56 -3.44 17.50
C ARG A 50 -5.58 -3.20 18.63
N VAL A 51 -5.12 -2.72 19.79
CA VAL A 51 -6.00 -2.42 20.93
C VAL A 51 -6.96 -1.27 20.66
N GLY A 52 -6.67 -0.39 19.70
CA GLY A 52 -7.55 0.69 19.25
C GLY A 52 -8.57 0.27 18.19
N LEU A 53 -8.52 -0.96 17.68
CA LEU A 53 -9.51 -1.48 16.72
C LEU A 53 -10.81 -1.89 17.40
N LEU A 54 -11.91 -1.91 16.65
CA LEU A 54 -13.17 -2.47 17.11
C LEU A 54 -13.00 -3.99 17.35
N ASN A 55 -13.40 -4.49 18.52
CA ASN A 55 -13.21 -5.89 18.95
C ASN A 55 -11.74 -6.35 18.92
N PRO A 56 -10.85 -5.73 19.72
CA PRO A 56 -9.41 -5.90 19.62
C PRO A 56 -8.92 -7.35 19.76
N ASP A 57 -9.64 -8.20 20.48
CA ASP A 57 -9.28 -9.60 20.69
C ASP A 57 -9.44 -10.48 19.43
N GLN A 58 -10.16 -9.98 18.42
CA GLN A 58 -10.30 -10.65 17.13
C GLN A 58 -9.12 -10.40 16.19
N HIS A 59 -8.23 -9.46 16.52
CA HIS A 59 -7.11 -9.06 15.66
C HIS A 59 -5.78 -9.59 16.21
N ILE A 60 -4.79 -9.74 15.34
CA ILE A 60 -3.45 -10.16 15.74
C ILE A 60 -2.37 -9.24 15.16
N SER A 61 -1.32 -9.04 15.97
CA SER A 61 -0.09 -8.36 15.54
C SER A 61 1.01 -9.37 15.30
N ILE A 62 1.71 -9.22 14.17
CA ILE A 62 2.86 -10.03 13.80
C ILE A 62 4.02 -9.09 13.48
N CYS A 63 5.07 -9.13 14.32
CA CYS A 63 6.27 -8.35 14.08
C CYS A 63 7.11 -9.02 12.99
N ALA A 64 7.28 -8.34 11.85
CA ALA A 64 8.13 -8.83 10.77
C ALA A 64 8.67 -7.68 9.92
N ASP A 65 9.90 -7.82 9.46
CA ASP A 65 10.45 -7.03 8.37
C ASP A 65 10.10 -7.74 7.06
N ILE A 66 9.30 -7.07 6.22
CA ILE A 66 8.84 -7.62 4.95
C ILE A 66 9.96 -7.80 3.91
N THR A 67 11.13 -7.20 4.13
CA THR A 67 12.32 -7.40 3.28
C THR A 67 13.11 -8.66 3.66
N ASN A 68 12.77 -9.29 4.78
CA ASN A 68 13.39 -10.53 5.24
C ASN A 68 12.49 -11.73 4.91
N GLU A 69 12.88 -12.50 3.91
CA GLU A 69 12.10 -13.66 3.43
C GLU A 69 11.77 -14.67 4.53
N ALA A 70 12.70 -14.95 5.44
CA ALA A 70 12.46 -15.91 6.52
C ALA A 70 11.39 -15.40 7.49
N GLN A 71 11.43 -14.10 7.84
CA GLN A 71 10.40 -13.49 8.68
C GLN A 71 9.04 -13.44 7.97
N VAL A 72 9.00 -13.21 6.67
CA VAL A 72 7.75 -13.24 5.88
C VAL A 72 7.13 -14.64 5.87
N ARG A 73 7.93 -15.69 5.64
CA ARG A 73 7.45 -17.08 5.69
C ARG A 73 6.91 -17.42 7.07
N HIS A 74 7.65 -17.07 8.11
CA HIS A 74 7.21 -17.31 9.49
C HIS A 74 5.93 -16.54 9.85
N ALA A 75 5.81 -15.29 9.39
CA ALA A 75 4.59 -14.50 9.56
C ALA A 75 3.40 -15.18 8.87
N TYR A 76 3.57 -15.64 7.65
CA TYR A 76 2.54 -16.37 6.92
C TYR A 76 2.08 -17.65 7.65
N GLU A 77 3.01 -18.44 8.16
CA GLU A 77 2.72 -19.63 8.98
C GLU A 77 1.90 -19.27 10.22
N GLN A 78 2.29 -18.19 10.93
CA GLN A 78 1.53 -17.71 12.09
C GLN A 78 0.11 -17.27 11.73
N VAL A 79 -0.08 -16.60 10.59
CA VAL A 79 -1.43 -16.21 10.12
C VAL A 79 -2.28 -17.46 9.92
N LEU A 80 -1.79 -18.44 9.19
CA LEU A 80 -2.54 -19.68 8.93
C LEU A 80 -2.79 -20.48 10.21
N GLN A 81 -1.82 -20.55 11.12
CA GLN A 81 -1.99 -21.25 12.40
C GLN A 81 -3.07 -20.60 13.27
N LYS A 82 -3.11 -19.27 13.34
CA LYS A 82 -4.01 -18.53 14.23
C LYS A 82 -5.40 -18.26 13.61
N LYS A 83 -5.47 -18.10 12.28
CA LYS A 83 -6.68 -17.69 11.56
C LYS A 83 -7.24 -18.75 10.62
N GLY A 84 -6.44 -19.74 10.24
CA GLY A 84 -6.85 -20.82 9.35
C GLY A 84 -7.04 -20.43 7.87
N ARG A 85 -7.09 -19.13 7.57
CA ARG A 85 -7.36 -18.60 6.23
C ARG A 85 -6.81 -17.19 6.04
N ILE A 86 -6.71 -16.76 4.80
CA ILE A 86 -6.50 -15.36 4.42
C ILE A 86 -7.52 -15.04 3.34
N ASP A 87 -8.30 -13.96 3.49
CA ASP A 87 -9.25 -13.52 2.47
C ASP A 87 -8.73 -12.34 1.68
N TRP A 88 -8.09 -11.37 2.34
CA TRP A 88 -7.47 -10.22 1.70
C TRP A 88 -6.01 -10.08 2.15
N LEU A 89 -5.14 -9.75 1.19
CA LEU A 89 -3.78 -9.27 1.43
C LEU A 89 -3.67 -7.84 0.95
N ILE A 90 -3.38 -6.91 1.85
CA ILE A 90 -3.12 -5.50 1.51
C ILE A 90 -1.62 -5.22 1.67
N ASN A 91 -0.91 -5.21 0.56
CA ASN A 91 0.49 -4.80 0.46
C ASN A 91 0.58 -3.28 0.56
N ASN A 92 0.70 -2.76 1.78
CA ASN A 92 0.72 -1.32 2.04
C ASN A 92 2.09 -0.82 2.50
N ALA A 93 2.92 -1.64 3.11
CA ALA A 93 4.25 -1.22 3.55
C ALA A 93 5.04 -0.58 2.41
N GLY A 94 5.70 0.53 2.69
CA GLY A 94 6.46 1.27 1.70
C GLY A 94 7.31 2.38 2.29
N LEU A 95 8.26 2.87 1.50
CA LEU A 95 9.12 4.00 1.78
C LEU A 95 8.94 5.06 0.71
N SER A 96 9.15 6.33 1.05
CA SER A 96 9.19 7.42 0.06
C SER A 96 10.59 7.98 -0.08
N GLN A 97 10.81 8.86 -1.07
CA GLN A 97 12.09 9.52 -1.33
C GLN A 97 11.91 11.03 -1.48
N ARG A 98 12.93 11.78 -1.05
CA ARG A 98 13.07 13.23 -1.26
C ARG A 98 14.51 13.60 -1.56
N ALA A 99 14.97 13.27 -2.79
CA ALA A 99 16.30 13.65 -3.27
C ALA A 99 16.30 13.83 -4.79
N LEU A 100 17.20 14.62 -5.33
CA LEU A 100 17.49 14.66 -6.75
C LEU A 100 18.16 13.35 -7.19
N ILE A 101 17.99 12.98 -8.45
CA ILE A 101 18.61 11.76 -9.02
C ILE A 101 20.13 11.82 -8.85
N ALA A 102 20.74 12.98 -9.12
CA ALA A 102 22.18 13.17 -9.00
C ALA A 102 22.72 12.99 -7.57
N ASP A 103 21.87 13.22 -6.56
CA ASP A 103 22.25 13.16 -5.15
C ASP A 103 21.84 11.83 -4.48
N THR A 104 21.17 10.94 -5.23
CA THR A 104 20.67 9.67 -4.70
C THR A 104 21.70 8.56 -4.88
N SER A 105 22.14 7.97 -3.77
CA SER A 105 23.05 6.83 -3.80
C SER A 105 22.36 5.58 -4.37
N MET A 106 23.12 4.71 -5.03
CA MET A 106 22.61 3.41 -5.48
C MET A 106 22.13 2.50 -4.34
N GLN A 107 22.63 2.72 -3.12
CA GLN A 107 22.14 2.01 -1.94
C GLN A 107 20.71 2.45 -1.59
N THR A 108 20.41 3.75 -1.65
CA THR A 108 19.06 4.29 -1.45
C THR A 108 18.10 3.82 -2.54
N GLU A 109 18.54 3.81 -3.82
CA GLU A 109 17.76 3.27 -4.94
C GLU A 109 17.33 1.82 -4.66
N ARG A 110 18.29 0.96 -4.27
CA ARG A 110 18.02 -0.45 -3.97
C ARG A 110 17.13 -0.64 -2.77
N ALA A 111 17.34 0.16 -1.69
CA ALA A 111 16.52 0.06 -0.50
C ALA A 111 15.04 0.36 -0.75
N ILE A 112 14.75 1.36 -1.59
CA ILE A 112 13.37 1.69 -1.97
C ILE A 112 12.77 0.58 -2.84
N MET A 113 13.50 0.07 -3.83
CA MET A 113 13.05 -1.06 -4.65
C MET A 113 12.80 -2.31 -3.81
N GLU A 114 13.65 -2.56 -2.82
CA GLU A 114 13.50 -3.71 -1.92
C GLU A 114 12.20 -3.65 -1.15
N VAL A 115 11.88 -2.51 -0.52
CA VAL A 115 10.66 -2.37 0.27
C VAL A 115 9.41 -2.23 -0.59
N ASP A 116 9.45 -1.40 -1.65
CA ASP A 116 8.25 -1.00 -2.38
C ASP A 116 7.89 -1.94 -3.54
N TYR A 117 8.81 -2.84 -3.91
CA TYR A 117 8.59 -3.80 -4.98
C TYR A 117 8.93 -5.24 -4.57
N PHE A 118 10.20 -5.58 -4.32
CA PHE A 118 10.59 -6.97 -4.11
C PHE A 118 9.91 -7.62 -2.90
N SER A 119 9.79 -6.91 -1.79
CA SER A 119 9.12 -7.43 -0.60
C SER A 119 7.63 -7.74 -0.85
N GLN A 120 6.94 -6.86 -1.58
CA GLN A 120 5.53 -7.06 -1.92
C GLN A 120 5.32 -8.22 -2.89
N VAL A 121 6.23 -8.37 -3.88
CA VAL A 121 6.25 -9.51 -4.80
C VAL A 121 6.47 -10.81 -4.01
N PHE A 122 7.47 -10.83 -3.11
CA PHE A 122 7.79 -12.02 -2.33
C PHE A 122 6.64 -12.43 -1.41
N LEU A 123 6.06 -11.50 -0.66
CA LEU A 123 4.91 -11.77 0.21
C LEU A 123 3.71 -12.26 -0.61
N THR A 124 3.42 -11.63 -1.74
CA THR A 124 2.33 -12.05 -2.61
C THR A 124 2.54 -13.47 -3.13
N LYS A 125 3.74 -13.82 -3.60
CA LYS A 125 4.08 -15.18 -4.05
C LYS A 125 3.99 -16.21 -2.92
N THR A 126 4.26 -15.80 -1.68
CA THR A 126 4.13 -16.67 -0.51
C THR A 126 2.66 -16.97 -0.20
N VAL A 127 1.77 -15.98 -0.32
CA VAL A 127 0.34 -16.10 0.01
C VAL A 127 -0.49 -16.65 -1.16
N LEU A 128 -0.10 -16.41 -2.39
CA LEU A 128 -0.86 -16.76 -3.60
C LEU A 128 -1.32 -18.22 -3.65
N PRO A 129 -0.51 -19.24 -3.29
CA PRO A 129 -0.96 -20.63 -3.27
C PRO A 129 -2.19 -20.86 -2.40
N THR A 130 -2.33 -20.14 -1.27
CA THR A 130 -3.51 -20.21 -0.40
C THR A 130 -4.75 -19.71 -1.13
N PHE A 131 -4.67 -18.57 -1.79
CA PHE A 131 -5.80 -18.02 -2.56
C PHE A 131 -6.21 -18.92 -3.71
N LEU A 132 -5.24 -19.49 -4.45
CA LEU A 132 -5.51 -20.44 -5.53
C LEU A 132 -6.20 -21.71 -5.01
N ALA A 133 -5.74 -22.26 -3.88
CA ALA A 133 -6.37 -23.43 -3.25
C ALA A 133 -7.79 -23.11 -2.72
N GLN A 134 -7.99 -21.91 -2.18
CA GLN A 134 -9.30 -21.42 -1.73
C GLN A 134 -10.26 -21.08 -2.89
N LYS A 135 -9.75 -20.90 -4.10
CA LYS A 135 -10.46 -20.34 -5.27
C LYS A 135 -11.19 -19.03 -4.93
N SER A 136 -10.63 -18.29 -4.03
CA SER A 136 -11.13 -16.98 -3.61
C SER A 136 -10.06 -16.21 -2.90
N GLY A 137 -10.04 -14.91 -3.07
CA GLY A 137 -9.13 -14.02 -2.37
C GLY A 137 -9.01 -12.66 -3.05
N ARG A 138 -8.46 -11.70 -2.34
CA ARG A 138 -8.15 -10.38 -2.90
C ARG A 138 -6.75 -9.95 -2.53
N ILE A 139 -6.00 -9.49 -3.51
CA ILE A 139 -4.67 -8.91 -3.33
C ILE A 139 -4.74 -7.44 -3.72
N ALA A 140 -4.47 -6.55 -2.79
CA ALA A 140 -4.42 -5.11 -3.03
C ALA A 140 -2.98 -4.60 -2.86
N PHE A 141 -2.54 -3.76 -3.79
CA PHE A 141 -1.23 -3.10 -3.75
C PHE A 141 -1.41 -1.61 -3.57
N VAL A 142 -0.81 -1.05 -2.51
CA VAL A 142 -0.75 0.40 -2.33
C VAL A 142 0.44 0.94 -3.12
N SER A 143 0.15 1.36 -4.35
CA SER A 143 1.07 2.09 -5.22
C SER A 143 1.06 3.59 -4.85
N SER A 144 1.03 4.48 -5.82
CA SER A 144 0.91 5.93 -5.65
C SER A 144 0.56 6.58 -6.99
N VAL A 145 -0.05 7.75 -6.97
CA VAL A 145 -0.11 8.62 -8.14
C VAL A 145 1.30 8.90 -8.69
N ALA A 146 2.33 8.93 -7.82
CA ALA A 146 3.73 9.05 -8.25
C ALA A 146 4.22 7.86 -9.09
N GLY A 147 3.61 6.69 -8.99
CA GLY A 147 3.87 5.54 -9.88
C GLY A 147 3.24 5.67 -11.27
N LEU A 148 2.35 6.64 -11.47
CA LEU A 148 1.75 6.99 -12.76
C LEU A 148 2.38 8.25 -13.36
N LEU A 149 2.92 9.11 -12.50
CA LEU A 149 3.46 10.43 -12.83
C LEU A 149 4.85 10.57 -12.18
N GLY A 150 5.92 10.44 -12.94
CA GLY A 150 7.27 10.72 -12.43
C GLY A 150 7.40 12.21 -12.07
N THR A 151 7.81 12.53 -10.85
CA THR A 151 8.00 13.88 -10.36
C THR A 151 9.41 14.12 -9.82
N GLN A 152 9.83 15.37 -9.71
CA GLN A 152 11.11 15.71 -9.09
C GLN A 152 11.20 15.15 -7.67
N TYR A 153 12.41 14.84 -7.22
CA TYR A 153 12.77 14.35 -5.88
C TYR A 153 12.22 12.96 -5.51
N ARG A 154 11.55 12.24 -6.43
CA ARG A 154 10.87 10.95 -6.14
C ARG A 154 11.19 9.88 -7.17
N ALA A 155 12.35 9.92 -7.82
CA ALA A 155 12.66 9.04 -8.94
C ALA A 155 12.59 7.55 -8.56
N SER A 156 13.33 7.10 -7.53
CA SER A 156 13.34 5.71 -7.07
C SER A 156 11.96 5.26 -6.59
N TYR A 157 11.28 6.12 -5.83
CA TYR A 157 9.94 5.86 -5.34
C TYR A 157 8.93 5.71 -6.49
N SER A 158 8.95 6.64 -7.46
CA SER A 158 8.09 6.56 -8.63
C SER A 158 8.35 5.29 -9.46
N ALA A 159 9.62 4.93 -9.63
CA ALA A 159 10.01 3.72 -10.34
C ALA A 159 9.49 2.45 -9.63
N ALA A 160 9.69 2.34 -8.32
CA ALA A 160 9.22 1.19 -7.54
C ALA A 160 7.68 1.07 -7.55
N LYS A 161 6.96 2.20 -7.39
CA LYS A 161 5.48 2.22 -7.44
C LYS A 161 4.92 1.97 -8.85
N ALA A 162 5.66 2.31 -9.90
CA ALA A 162 5.31 1.92 -11.26
C ALA A 162 5.59 0.43 -11.52
N ALA A 163 6.71 -0.10 -10.99
CA ALA A 163 7.07 -1.51 -11.14
C ALA A 163 6.01 -2.41 -10.49
N ILE A 164 5.60 -2.14 -9.24
CA ILE A 164 4.59 -2.97 -8.59
C ILE A 164 3.22 -2.86 -9.26
N HIS A 165 2.86 -1.70 -9.81
CA HIS A 165 1.63 -1.55 -10.60
C HIS A 165 1.64 -2.46 -11.84
N MET A 166 2.74 -2.45 -12.62
CA MET A 166 2.82 -3.31 -13.81
C MET A 166 2.86 -4.79 -13.46
N TRP A 167 3.56 -5.16 -12.39
CA TRP A 167 3.59 -6.52 -11.91
C TRP A 167 2.19 -7.01 -11.47
N ALA A 168 1.45 -6.16 -10.75
CA ALA A 168 0.07 -6.45 -10.34
C ALA A 168 -0.89 -6.63 -11.54
N ASN A 169 -0.68 -5.87 -12.64
CA ASN A 169 -1.47 -6.05 -13.86
C ASN A 169 -1.22 -7.42 -14.52
N SER A 170 0.04 -7.90 -14.51
CA SER A 170 0.36 -9.24 -15.01
C SER A 170 -0.26 -10.31 -14.12
N LEU A 171 -0.12 -10.19 -12.80
CA LEU A 171 -0.74 -11.11 -11.85
C LEU A 171 -2.26 -11.19 -12.05
N ARG A 172 -2.94 -10.05 -12.23
CA ARG A 172 -4.40 -10.01 -12.49
C ARG A 172 -4.78 -10.85 -13.70
N ALA A 173 -4.01 -10.74 -14.78
CA ALA A 173 -4.26 -11.52 -15.99
C ALA A 173 -4.03 -13.03 -15.77
N GLU A 174 -3.00 -13.40 -15.00
CA GLU A 174 -2.68 -14.80 -14.71
C GLU A 174 -3.73 -15.47 -13.82
N VAL A 175 -4.33 -14.75 -12.87
CA VAL A 175 -5.31 -15.30 -11.91
C VAL A 175 -6.76 -15.02 -12.26
N ALA A 176 -7.06 -14.52 -13.46
CA ALA A 176 -8.38 -14.05 -13.87
C ALA A 176 -9.51 -15.10 -13.71
N ASN A 177 -9.18 -16.40 -13.84
CA ASN A 177 -10.14 -17.50 -13.74
C ASN A 177 -10.00 -18.31 -12.44
N GLU A 178 -9.18 -17.84 -11.50
CA GLU A 178 -8.85 -18.58 -10.27
C GLU A 178 -9.65 -18.09 -9.05
N GLY A 179 -10.59 -17.16 -9.24
CA GLY A 179 -11.36 -16.56 -8.14
C GLY A 179 -10.54 -15.60 -7.27
N VAL A 180 -9.42 -15.11 -7.77
CA VAL A 180 -8.53 -14.17 -7.06
C VAL A 180 -8.61 -12.80 -7.72
N ASP A 181 -9.05 -11.80 -6.95
CA ASP A 181 -9.10 -10.41 -7.39
C ASP A 181 -7.77 -9.70 -7.13
N VAL A 182 -7.36 -8.84 -8.06
CA VAL A 182 -6.14 -8.01 -7.89
C VAL A 182 -6.48 -6.54 -8.10
N SER A 183 -6.25 -5.74 -7.07
CA SER A 183 -6.52 -4.29 -7.07
C SER A 183 -5.23 -3.49 -6.88
N VAL A 184 -5.13 -2.34 -7.55
CA VAL A 184 -4.04 -1.38 -7.32
C VAL A 184 -4.62 -0.05 -6.89
N ILE A 185 -4.13 0.44 -5.76
CA ILE A 185 -4.55 1.68 -5.13
C ILE A 185 -3.48 2.74 -5.42
N PHE A 186 -3.90 3.92 -5.86
CA PHE A 186 -3.03 5.05 -6.18
C PHE A 186 -3.37 6.24 -5.28
N PRO A 187 -2.79 6.29 -4.05
CA PRO A 187 -2.93 7.45 -3.21
C PRO A 187 -2.31 8.69 -3.85
N GLY A 188 -2.99 9.82 -3.75
CA GLY A 188 -2.41 11.15 -3.91
C GLY A 188 -1.75 11.62 -2.61
N PHE A 189 -1.93 12.90 -2.26
CA PHE A 189 -1.47 13.40 -0.98
C PHE A 189 -2.46 13.05 0.13
N VAL A 190 -1.98 12.32 1.15
CA VAL A 190 -2.74 11.93 2.35
C VAL A 190 -1.93 12.29 3.58
N LYS A 191 -2.55 12.88 4.59
CA LYS A 191 -1.89 13.32 5.85
C LYS A 191 -1.34 12.14 6.63
N THR A 192 -0.05 11.90 6.49
CA THR A 192 0.68 10.82 7.17
C THR A 192 2.12 11.26 7.41
N ASN A 193 2.87 10.50 8.20
CA ASN A 193 4.30 10.75 8.39
C ASN A 193 5.18 10.23 7.24
N VAL A 194 4.60 9.95 6.06
CA VAL A 194 5.34 9.38 4.93
C VAL A 194 6.43 10.31 4.41
N SER A 195 6.20 11.62 4.39
CA SER A 195 7.23 12.58 3.98
C SER A 195 8.28 12.79 5.05
N PHE A 196 7.90 12.84 6.32
CA PHE A 196 8.85 12.94 7.44
C PHE A 196 9.86 11.78 7.44
N ASN A 197 9.38 10.56 7.15
CA ASN A 197 10.19 9.35 7.07
C ASN A 197 10.78 9.08 5.68
N ALA A 198 10.53 9.95 4.69
CA ALA A 198 11.06 9.77 3.33
C ALA A 198 12.60 9.80 3.34
N LEU A 199 13.20 8.91 2.56
CA LEU A 199 14.66 8.83 2.50
C LEU A 199 15.23 10.00 1.67
N ASN A 200 16.27 10.63 2.19
CA ASN A 200 17.12 11.55 1.43
C ASN A 200 18.07 10.75 0.50
N GLY A 201 18.96 11.42 -0.20
CA GLY A 201 19.92 10.79 -1.13
C GLY A 201 20.88 9.80 -0.48
N GLU A 202 21.17 9.97 0.82
CA GLU A 202 22.05 9.09 1.61
C GLU A 202 21.30 7.93 2.29
N GLY A 203 19.99 7.82 2.11
CA GLY A 203 19.18 6.78 2.75
C GLY A 203 18.77 7.08 4.20
N LYS A 204 18.88 8.32 4.65
CA LYS A 204 18.43 8.78 5.98
C LYS A 204 17.05 9.43 5.86
N PRO A 205 16.19 9.36 6.90
CA PRO A 205 14.94 10.11 6.93
C PRO A 205 15.17 11.61 6.75
N GLN A 206 14.31 12.28 5.96
CA GLN A 206 14.46 13.74 5.76
C GLN A 206 14.12 14.57 6.99
N GLY A 207 13.28 14.07 7.90
CA GLY A 207 13.01 14.70 9.20
C GLY A 207 12.08 15.93 9.17
N HIS A 208 11.40 16.19 8.05
CA HIS A 208 10.40 17.26 7.95
C HIS A 208 9.22 16.84 7.09
N GLN A 209 8.06 17.48 7.28
CA GLN A 209 6.85 17.22 6.50
C GLN A 209 6.85 18.09 5.22
N ASP A 210 6.28 17.53 4.16
CA ASP A 210 5.95 18.28 2.95
C ASP A 210 4.60 18.99 3.16
N GLU A 211 4.50 20.27 2.80
CA GLU A 211 3.25 21.05 2.86
C GLU A 211 2.08 20.38 2.09
N ALA A 212 2.39 19.75 0.96
CA ALA A 212 1.39 19.03 0.18
C ALA A 212 0.79 17.81 0.92
N ILE A 213 1.58 17.16 1.79
CA ILE A 213 1.11 16.06 2.65
C ILE A 213 0.29 16.60 3.82
N GLU A 214 0.72 17.69 4.45
CA GLU A 214 -0.02 18.34 5.55
C GLU A 214 -1.41 18.83 5.12
N ASN A 215 -1.55 19.28 3.88
CA ASN A 215 -2.81 19.70 3.27
C ASN A 215 -3.52 18.57 2.50
N GLY A 216 -3.06 17.33 2.65
CA GLY A 216 -3.62 16.16 1.99
C GLY A 216 -4.96 15.70 2.56
N LEU A 217 -5.48 14.62 1.97
CA LEU A 217 -6.71 13.96 2.43
C LEU A 217 -6.50 13.36 3.83
N GLU A 218 -7.55 13.34 4.64
CA GLU A 218 -7.51 12.66 5.94
C GLU A 218 -7.37 11.13 5.74
N PRO A 219 -6.54 10.43 6.54
CA PRO A 219 -6.32 8.99 6.40
C PRO A 219 -7.59 8.15 6.51
N ASP A 220 -8.53 8.53 7.38
CA ASP A 220 -9.79 7.81 7.56
C ASP A 220 -10.69 7.92 6.32
N ILE A 221 -10.77 9.09 5.68
CA ILE A 221 -11.51 9.29 4.42
C ILE A 221 -10.86 8.47 3.29
N PHE A 222 -9.51 8.41 3.26
CA PHE A 222 -8.79 7.56 2.34
C PHE A 222 -9.16 6.09 2.55
N ALA A 223 -9.11 5.59 3.78
CA ALA A 223 -9.38 4.19 4.11
C ALA A 223 -10.81 3.79 3.76
N GLN A 224 -11.81 4.60 4.13
CA GLN A 224 -13.22 4.38 3.77
C GLN A 224 -13.42 4.29 2.26
N THR A 225 -12.79 5.21 1.50
CA THR A 225 -12.87 5.20 0.04
C THR A 225 -12.27 3.93 -0.54
N VAL A 226 -11.09 3.53 -0.07
CA VAL A 226 -10.38 2.34 -0.54
C VAL A 226 -11.15 1.07 -0.21
N VAL A 227 -11.56 0.87 1.04
CA VAL A 227 -12.25 -0.35 1.47
C VAL A 227 -13.59 -0.47 0.73
N SER A 228 -14.34 0.64 0.59
CA SER A 228 -15.57 0.66 -0.21
C SER A 228 -15.34 0.27 -1.67
N ALA A 229 -14.27 0.76 -2.30
CA ALA A 229 -13.92 0.41 -3.68
C ALA A 229 -13.51 -1.07 -3.81
N LEU A 230 -12.70 -1.58 -2.87
CA LEU A 230 -12.33 -2.98 -2.81
C LEU A 230 -13.56 -3.90 -2.65
N LEU A 231 -14.50 -3.53 -1.79
CA LEU A 231 -15.76 -4.28 -1.61
C LEU A 231 -16.60 -4.34 -2.88
N LYS A 232 -16.54 -3.30 -3.72
CA LYS A 232 -17.21 -3.25 -5.04
C LYS A 232 -16.46 -4.00 -6.14
N GLY A 233 -15.28 -4.54 -5.87
CA GLY A 233 -14.47 -5.22 -6.87
C GLY A 233 -13.68 -4.28 -7.79
N GLU A 234 -13.47 -3.00 -7.41
CA GLU A 234 -12.69 -2.08 -8.22
C GLU A 234 -11.22 -2.49 -8.28
N GLU A 235 -10.66 -2.54 -9.49
CA GLU A 235 -9.28 -3.00 -9.73
C GLU A 235 -8.28 -1.85 -9.81
N TYR A 236 -8.74 -0.64 -10.12
CA TYR A 236 -7.91 0.55 -10.34
C TYR A 236 -8.46 1.73 -9.53
N ILE A 237 -7.88 1.97 -8.35
CA ILE A 237 -8.47 2.85 -7.34
C ILE A 237 -7.58 4.09 -7.17
N VAL A 238 -8.00 5.25 -7.70
CA VAL A 238 -7.29 6.53 -7.53
C VAL A 238 -7.96 7.33 -6.42
N VAL A 239 -7.25 7.55 -5.31
CA VAL A 239 -7.74 8.31 -4.15
C VAL A 239 -6.85 9.53 -3.92
N GLY A 240 -7.36 10.70 -4.22
CA GLY A 240 -6.63 11.95 -4.10
C GLY A 240 -7.51 13.15 -4.48
N GLY A 241 -6.93 14.33 -4.43
CA GLY A 241 -7.59 15.57 -4.81
C GLY A 241 -7.86 15.71 -6.30
N ARG A 242 -8.49 16.81 -6.69
CA ARG A 242 -8.81 17.09 -8.10
C ARG A 242 -7.56 17.23 -8.97
N LYS A 243 -6.48 17.80 -8.42
CA LYS A 243 -5.22 18.03 -9.15
C LYS A 243 -4.54 16.70 -9.50
N GLU A 244 -4.49 15.75 -8.57
CA GLU A 244 -3.90 14.42 -8.77
C GLU A 244 -4.72 13.63 -9.79
N LYS A 245 -6.05 13.61 -9.65
CA LYS A 245 -6.94 12.92 -10.61
C LYS A 245 -6.82 13.51 -12.02
N MET A 246 -6.72 14.84 -12.14
CA MET A 246 -6.49 15.51 -13.43
C MET A 246 -5.11 15.14 -14.00
N GLY A 247 -4.06 15.12 -13.18
CA GLY A 247 -2.72 14.67 -13.59
C GLY A 247 -2.73 13.25 -14.16
N VAL A 248 -3.41 12.32 -13.49
CA VAL A 248 -3.59 10.94 -13.96
C VAL A 248 -4.34 10.89 -15.30
N LEU A 249 -5.40 11.69 -15.48
CA LEU A 249 -6.13 11.78 -16.75
C LEU A 249 -5.24 12.32 -17.87
N VAL A 250 -4.51 13.41 -17.61
CA VAL A 250 -3.59 14.02 -18.60
C VAL A 250 -2.48 13.04 -18.97
N SER A 251 -1.95 12.25 -18.03
CA SER A 251 -0.92 11.26 -18.33
C SER A 251 -1.35 10.21 -19.35
N ARG A 252 -2.63 9.86 -19.35
CA ARG A 252 -3.20 8.87 -20.28
C ARG A 252 -3.54 9.46 -21.66
N LEU A 253 -4.02 10.70 -21.69
CA LEU A 253 -4.49 11.33 -22.92
C LEU A 253 -3.36 12.05 -23.67
N SER A 254 -2.43 12.67 -22.96
CA SER A 254 -1.34 13.45 -23.54
C SER A 254 -0.08 13.45 -22.66
N PRO A 255 0.75 12.41 -22.73
CA PRO A 255 2.00 12.33 -21.94
C PRO A 255 2.92 13.53 -22.14
N THR A 256 3.00 14.06 -23.37
CA THR A 256 3.83 15.23 -23.69
C THR A 256 3.35 16.51 -22.99
N THR A 257 2.04 16.68 -22.85
CA THR A 257 1.46 17.79 -22.07
C THR A 257 1.79 17.64 -20.60
N LEU A 258 1.68 16.43 -20.06
CA LEU A 258 2.06 16.14 -18.68
C LEU A 258 3.55 16.50 -18.43
N TYR A 259 4.47 16.11 -19.32
CA TYR A 259 5.89 16.43 -19.17
C TYR A 259 6.16 17.93 -19.09
N LYS A 260 5.42 18.74 -19.88
CA LYS A 260 5.51 20.21 -19.81
C LYS A 260 4.97 20.76 -18.48
N MET A 261 3.92 20.14 -17.95
CA MET A 261 3.34 20.55 -16.66
C MET A 261 4.29 20.19 -15.50
N ILE A 262 4.80 18.96 -15.43
CA ILE A 262 5.67 18.48 -14.35
C ILE A 262 6.96 19.30 -14.23
N ARG A 263 7.54 19.76 -15.37
CA ARG A 263 8.73 20.62 -15.35
C ARG A 263 8.51 21.94 -14.60
N LYS A 264 7.28 22.41 -14.49
CA LYS A 264 6.89 23.66 -13.83
C LYS A 264 6.36 23.45 -12.40
N MET A 265 6.10 22.20 -12.02
CA MET A 265 5.60 21.90 -10.67
C MET A 265 6.73 21.97 -9.65
N LYS A 266 6.51 22.76 -8.61
CA LYS A 266 7.32 22.70 -7.40
C LYS A 266 6.72 21.62 -6.49
N VAL A 267 7.49 20.58 -6.16
CA VAL A 267 7.03 19.41 -5.37
C VAL A 267 7.72 19.40 -3.99
N LYS A 268 8.09 20.59 -3.51
CA LYS A 268 8.58 20.78 -2.14
C LYS A 268 7.51 21.38 -1.27
#